data_2b5bfc9c07645035ee1cc530a0a64e67
#
_entry.id   2b5bfc9c07645035ee1cc530a0a64e67
#
_cell.length_a   1.000
_cell.length_b   1.000
_cell.length_c   1.000
_cell.angle_alpha   90.00
_cell.angle_beta   90.00
_cell.angle_gamma   90.00
#
_symmetry.space_group_name_H-M   'P 1'
#
loop_
_entity.id
_entity.type
_entity.pdbx_description
1 polymer ?
#
loop_
_entity_poly.entity_id
_entity_poly.type
_entity_poly.pdbx_seq_one_letter_code
_entity_poly.pdbx_strand_id
1 'polypeptide(L)'
;MPEAEGGAGAVFGQVVREVLSWALMRPGLSAKRLVVKVGSAVLTGERGLDLEAMAEIARQVAALREEGREVVLVSSGAVAAGMRRLGLKERPKDMPKKQALAALGQPLLMAFWQEAFAPFGLPVAQVLLTAEDLSSRSRYLNAKATLRALLDLGAIPVINENDTVAFEEIRFGDNDQLSARVAALVEAGLLALLSDVDALYEEDPKKNPQARPIPEVESVEAVLAHAGEENPLGS
;
A
#
# COMPACT_ATOMS: atom_id res chain seq x y z
N MET A 1 -18.61 -11.93 33.47
CA MET A 1 -18.87 -11.52 32.09
C MET A 1 -17.54 -11.06 31.47
N PRO A 2 -16.94 -11.77 30.54
CA PRO A 2 -15.75 -11.29 29.87
C PRO A 2 -16.17 -10.33 28.75
N GLU A 3 -15.62 -9.14 28.80
CA GLU A 3 -15.78 -8.08 27.81
C GLU A 3 -15.18 -8.51 26.47
N ALA A 4 -15.92 -8.25 25.39
CA ALA A 4 -15.53 -8.49 24.02
C ALA A 4 -14.52 -7.42 23.59
N GLU A 5 -13.23 -7.63 23.82
CA GLU A 5 -12.14 -6.92 23.16
C GLU A 5 -11.81 -7.62 21.82
N GLY A 6 -12.72 -7.52 20.86
CA GLY A 6 -12.49 -7.82 19.47
C GLY A 6 -12.16 -6.54 18.72
N GLY A 7 -10.93 -6.02 18.91
CA GLY A 7 -10.51 -4.78 18.26
C GLY A 7 -10.40 -4.90 16.74
N ALA A 8 -10.52 -3.78 16.04
CA ALA A 8 -10.41 -3.61 14.58
C ALA A 8 -9.21 -4.36 13.96
N GLY A 9 -8.12 -4.55 14.68
CA GLY A 9 -6.96 -5.31 14.26
C GLY A 9 -7.21 -6.80 14.00
N ALA A 10 -8.11 -7.43 14.77
CA ALA A 10 -8.45 -8.85 14.56
C ALA A 10 -9.28 -9.06 13.28
N VAL A 11 -10.20 -8.14 13.00
CA VAL A 11 -11.01 -8.14 11.76
C VAL A 11 -10.11 -7.86 10.55
N PHE A 12 -9.15 -6.96 10.70
CA PHE A 12 -8.23 -6.58 9.64
C PHE A 12 -7.24 -7.71 9.28
N GLY A 13 -6.69 -8.39 10.27
CA GLY A 13 -5.83 -9.57 10.06
C GLY A 13 -6.56 -10.69 9.30
N GLN A 14 -7.88 -10.78 9.46
CA GLN A 14 -8.72 -11.73 8.73
C GLN A 14 -8.93 -11.30 7.28
N VAL A 15 -9.20 -10.03 7.01
CA VAL A 15 -9.37 -9.49 5.66
C VAL A 15 -8.08 -9.59 4.84
N VAL A 16 -6.93 -9.26 5.43
CA VAL A 16 -5.62 -9.41 4.76
C VAL A 16 -5.33 -10.88 4.43
N ARG A 17 -5.65 -11.82 5.35
CA ARG A 17 -5.55 -13.27 5.08
C ARG A 17 -6.44 -13.71 3.94
N GLU A 18 -7.66 -13.21 3.88
CA GLU A 18 -8.62 -13.60 2.86
C GLU A 18 -8.22 -13.07 1.48
N VAL A 19 -7.79 -11.81 1.36
CA VAL A 19 -7.42 -11.20 0.07
C VAL A 19 -6.19 -11.85 -0.55
N LEU A 20 -5.10 -12.04 0.22
CA LEU A 20 -3.91 -12.71 -0.31
C LEU A 20 -4.14 -14.22 -0.51
N SER A 21 -4.84 -14.88 0.42
CA SER A 21 -5.25 -16.29 0.28
C SER A 21 -6.19 -16.48 -0.93
N TRP A 22 -7.14 -15.58 -1.14
CA TRP A 22 -8.06 -15.63 -2.27
C TRP A 22 -7.34 -15.39 -3.62
N ALA A 23 -6.39 -14.46 -3.66
CA ALA A 23 -5.52 -14.25 -4.82
C ALA A 23 -4.64 -15.49 -5.12
N LEU A 24 -4.30 -16.25 -4.08
CA LEU A 24 -3.53 -17.49 -4.20
C LEU A 24 -4.37 -18.69 -4.66
N MET A 25 -5.66 -18.72 -4.32
CA MET A 25 -6.55 -19.85 -4.60
C MET A 25 -7.22 -19.82 -5.98
N ARG A 26 -7.17 -18.70 -6.72
CA ARG A 26 -7.75 -18.67 -8.07
C ARG A 26 -6.86 -19.40 -9.07
N PRO A 27 -7.39 -20.44 -9.75
CA PRO A 27 -6.72 -21.05 -10.89
C PRO A 27 -6.52 -19.98 -11.96
N GLY A 28 -5.27 -19.66 -12.31
CA GLY A 28 -4.90 -18.64 -13.29
C GLY A 28 -4.13 -17.45 -12.72
N LEU A 29 -4.13 -17.18 -11.41
CA LEU A 29 -3.29 -16.17 -10.78
C LEU A 29 -1.91 -16.74 -10.40
N SER A 30 -1.23 -17.37 -11.36
CA SER A 30 0.16 -17.82 -11.23
C SER A 30 1.16 -16.67 -11.40
N ALA A 31 0.79 -15.46 -10.99
CA ALA A 31 1.65 -14.30 -11.11
C ALA A 31 2.95 -14.52 -10.35
N LYS A 32 4.07 -14.56 -11.07
CA LYS A 32 5.41 -14.68 -10.47
C LYS A 32 5.76 -13.42 -9.68
N ARG A 33 5.31 -12.25 -10.15
CA ARG A 33 5.59 -10.94 -9.54
C ARG A 33 4.30 -10.26 -9.15
N LEU A 34 4.27 -9.77 -7.90
CA LEU A 34 3.13 -9.08 -7.31
C LEU A 34 3.53 -7.70 -6.81
N VAL A 35 2.61 -6.75 -6.93
CA VAL A 35 2.68 -5.48 -6.21
C VAL A 35 1.57 -5.48 -5.16
N VAL A 36 1.90 -5.19 -3.92
CA VAL A 36 0.95 -5.08 -2.81
C VAL A 36 0.98 -3.62 -2.32
N LYS A 37 -0.12 -2.92 -2.53
CA LYS A 37 -0.30 -1.56 -1.98
C LYS A 37 -0.93 -1.66 -0.60
N VAL A 38 -0.35 -0.96 0.35
CA VAL A 38 -0.85 -0.90 1.73
C VAL A 38 -1.25 0.54 2.04
N GLY A 39 -2.56 0.76 2.20
CA GLY A 39 -3.14 2.06 2.51
C GLY A 39 -2.80 2.56 3.91
N SER A 40 -2.89 3.87 4.12
CA SER A 40 -2.63 4.47 5.44
C SER A 40 -3.61 3.96 6.50
N ALA A 41 -4.88 3.77 6.17
CA ALA A 41 -5.89 3.26 7.09
C ALA A 41 -5.56 1.84 7.59
N VAL A 42 -4.86 1.04 6.78
CA VAL A 42 -4.38 -0.30 7.15
C VAL A 42 -3.22 -0.24 8.13
N LEU A 43 -2.34 0.74 7.94
CA LEU A 43 -1.10 0.88 8.70
C LEU A 43 -1.24 1.79 9.92
N THR A 44 -2.41 2.43 10.14
CA THR A 44 -2.60 3.38 11.23
C THR A 44 -3.77 2.95 12.12
N GLY A 45 -3.47 2.70 13.39
CA GLY A 45 -4.44 2.52 14.45
C GLY A 45 -4.53 3.76 15.35
N GLU A 46 -5.29 3.69 16.42
CA GLU A 46 -5.48 4.78 17.41
C GLU A 46 -4.18 5.32 17.99
N ARG A 47 -3.12 4.49 18.07
CA ARG A 47 -1.82 4.83 18.65
C ARG A 47 -0.72 5.13 17.63
N GLY A 48 -1.03 5.25 16.35
CA GLY A 48 -0.09 5.49 15.24
C GLY A 48 0.04 4.29 14.32
N LEU A 49 1.26 3.90 13.89
CA LEU A 49 1.41 2.73 13.02
C LEU A 49 1.00 1.44 13.74
N ASP A 50 0.22 0.61 13.04
CA ASP A 50 -0.23 -0.70 13.50
C ASP A 50 0.85 -1.75 13.20
N LEU A 51 1.64 -2.07 14.22
CA LEU A 51 2.76 -3.01 14.09
C LEU A 51 2.27 -4.45 13.91
N GLU A 52 1.08 -4.80 14.42
CA GLU A 52 0.51 -6.14 14.25
C GLU A 52 0.07 -6.35 12.79
N ALA A 53 -0.59 -5.35 12.20
CA ALA A 53 -0.93 -5.38 10.78
C ALA A 53 0.32 -5.47 9.90
N MET A 54 1.38 -4.71 10.21
CA MET A 54 2.64 -4.78 9.48
C MET A 54 3.30 -6.16 9.59
N ALA A 55 3.33 -6.75 10.78
CA ALA A 55 3.88 -8.09 11.00
C ALA A 55 3.08 -9.18 10.26
N GLU A 56 1.75 -9.07 10.23
CA GLU A 56 0.90 -10.01 9.50
C GLU A 56 1.10 -9.91 7.98
N ILE A 57 1.20 -8.68 7.44
CA ILE A 57 1.53 -8.48 6.02
C ILE A 57 2.91 -9.07 5.70
N ALA A 58 3.91 -8.82 6.54
CA ALA A 58 5.26 -9.37 6.35
C ALA A 58 5.26 -10.90 6.36
N ARG A 59 4.50 -11.53 7.26
CA ARG A 59 4.33 -12.99 7.32
C ARG A 59 3.75 -13.56 6.02
N GLN A 60 2.73 -12.90 5.47
CA GLN A 60 2.10 -13.35 4.22
C GLN A 60 3.01 -13.12 3.01
N VAL A 61 3.71 -12.00 2.96
CA VAL A 61 4.71 -11.74 1.91
C VAL A 61 5.85 -12.76 1.99
N ALA A 62 6.30 -13.14 3.19
CA ALA A 62 7.31 -14.18 3.37
C ALA A 62 6.84 -15.52 2.82
N ALA A 63 5.60 -15.93 3.07
CA ALA A 63 5.02 -17.14 2.50
C ALA A 63 5.00 -17.13 0.97
N LEU A 64 4.64 -15.98 0.35
CA LEU A 64 4.71 -15.81 -1.11
C LEU A 64 6.14 -15.94 -1.64
N ARG A 65 7.12 -15.42 -0.89
CA ARG A 65 8.55 -15.54 -1.23
C ARG A 65 9.04 -17.00 -1.17
N GLU A 66 8.59 -17.76 -0.19
CA GLU A 66 8.88 -19.21 -0.09
C GLU A 66 8.32 -19.99 -1.26
N GLU A 67 7.20 -19.55 -1.85
CA GLU A 67 6.66 -20.11 -3.11
C GLU A 67 7.45 -19.70 -4.36
N GLY A 68 8.51 -18.92 -4.22
CA GLY A 68 9.33 -18.41 -5.32
C GLY A 68 8.75 -17.20 -6.06
N ARG A 69 7.77 -16.53 -5.46
CA ARG A 69 7.19 -15.29 -6.02
C ARG A 69 8.03 -14.06 -5.65
N GLU A 70 7.98 -13.04 -6.47
CA GLU A 70 8.61 -11.75 -6.25
C GLU A 70 7.55 -10.76 -5.77
N VAL A 71 7.81 -10.05 -4.67
CA VAL A 71 6.86 -9.11 -4.08
C VAL A 71 7.48 -7.73 -3.94
N VAL A 72 6.75 -6.71 -4.38
CA VAL A 72 7.05 -5.29 -4.20
C VAL A 72 5.93 -4.68 -3.35
N LEU A 73 6.29 -3.96 -2.29
CA LEU A 73 5.32 -3.21 -1.48
C LEU A 73 5.25 -1.76 -1.94
N VAL A 74 4.05 -1.20 -1.98
CA VAL A 74 3.82 0.25 -2.06
C VAL A 74 3.15 0.67 -0.77
N SER A 75 3.87 1.39 0.09
CA SER A 75 3.46 1.63 1.48
C SER A 75 3.13 3.09 1.71
N SER A 76 1.96 3.35 2.28
CA SER A 76 1.60 4.64 2.87
C SER A 76 2.08 4.71 4.35
N GLY A 77 1.76 5.80 5.05
CA GLY A 77 1.93 5.91 6.50
C GLY A 77 3.07 6.83 6.97
N ALA A 78 3.90 7.36 6.07
CA ALA A 78 5.02 8.24 6.46
C ALA A 78 4.56 9.49 7.22
N VAL A 79 3.54 10.21 6.72
CA VAL A 79 2.98 11.39 7.41
C VAL A 79 2.43 11.02 8.80
N ALA A 80 1.72 9.91 8.92
CA ALA A 80 1.16 9.45 10.20
C ALA A 80 2.27 9.10 11.20
N ALA A 81 3.34 8.44 10.74
CA ALA A 81 4.51 8.15 11.57
C ALA A 81 5.19 9.44 12.07
N GLY A 82 5.32 10.45 11.20
CA GLY A 82 5.87 11.75 11.56
C GLY A 82 5.00 12.51 12.55
N MET A 83 3.68 12.51 12.35
CA MET A 83 2.71 13.10 13.29
C MET A 83 2.85 12.47 14.69
N ARG A 84 2.89 11.14 14.75
CA ARG A 84 3.07 10.42 16.01
C ARG A 84 4.37 10.82 16.70
N ARG A 85 5.47 10.89 15.94
CA ARG A 85 6.78 11.27 16.48
C ARG A 85 6.77 12.61 17.17
N LEU A 86 5.97 13.56 16.67
CA LEU A 86 5.80 14.90 17.22
C LEU A 86 4.59 15.05 18.16
N GLY A 87 3.82 13.99 18.40
CA GLY A 87 2.63 14.05 19.26
C GLY A 87 1.48 14.88 18.68
N LEU A 88 1.43 15.06 17.35
CA LEU A 88 0.38 15.81 16.67
C LEU A 88 -0.89 14.99 16.55
N LYS A 89 -2.04 15.56 16.97
CA LYS A 89 -3.36 14.91 16.89
C LYS A 89 -4.07 15.18 15.57
N GLU A 90 -3.82 16.34 14.97
CA GLU A 90 -4.49 16.76 13.73
C GLU A 90 -3.50 16.80 12.56
N ARG A 91 -3.96 16.32 11.41
CA ARG A 91 -3.16 16.34 10.18
C ARG A 91 -3.10 17.77 9.63
N PRO A 92 -1.91 18.36 9.44
CA PRO A 92 -1.79 19.68 8.85
C PRO A 92 -2.42 19.73 7.45
N LYS A 93 -3.03 20.87 7.13
CA LYS A 93 -3.59 21.13 5.77
C LYS A 93 -2.51 21.65 4.82
N ASP A 94 -1.56 22.35 5.36
CA ASP A 94 -0.47 23.01 4.68
C ASP A 94 0.55 22.00 4.14
N MET A 95 0.90 22.15 2.86
CA MET A 95 1.75 21.19 2.14
C MET A 95 3.17 21.09 2.70
N PRO A 96 3.90 22.20 2.96
CA PRO A 96 5.23 22.10 3.54
C PRO A 96 5.27 21.33 4.88
N LYS A 97 4.22 21.46 5.70
CA LYS A 97 4.14 20.70 6.96
C LYS A 97 3.88 19.21 6.71
N LYS A 98 3.03 18.86 5.72
CA LYS A 98 2.83 17.45 5.33
C LYS A 98 4.14 16.85 4.84
N GLN A 99 4.88 17.56 3.98
CA GLN A 99 6.18 17.13 3.47
C GLN A 99 7.21 16.94 4.58
N ALA A 100 7.28 17.89 5.53
CA ALA A 100 8.15 17.79 6.70
C ALA A 100 7.80 16.58 7.59
N LEU A 101 6.51 16.31 7.78
CA LEU A 101 6.05 15.13 8.53
C LEU A 101 6.37 13.84 7.79
N ALA A 102 6.23 13.80 6.48
CA ALA A 102 6.64 12.66 5.67
C ALA A 102 8.15 12.40 5.81
N ALA A 103 8.97 13.46 5.74
CA ALA A 103 10.42 13.37 5.93
C ALA A 103 10.81 12.83 7.31
N LEU A 104 10.11 13.25 8.37
CA LEU A 104 10.31 12.73 9.74
C LEU A 104 9.82 11.29 9.90
N GLY A 105 8.74 10.93 9.25
CA GLY A 105 8.09 9.64 9.43
C GLY A 105 8.60 8.54 8.53
N GLN A 106 9.13 8.87 7.35
CA GLN A 106 9.60 7.87 6.39
C GLN A 106 10.72 6.96 6.96
N PRO A 107 11.74 7.47 7.67
CA PRO A 107 12.72 6.60 8.32
C PRO A 107 12.11 5.67 9.38
N LEU A 108 11.10 6.15 10.13
CA LEU A 108 10.39 5.34 11.12
C LEU A 108 9.56 4.24 10.46
N LEU A 109 8.84 4.56 9.40
CA LEU A 109 8.08 3.59 8.61
C LEU A 109 8.99 2.48 8.08
N MET A 110 10.17 2.84 7.58
CA MET A 110 11.14 1.85 7.09
C MET A 110 11.73 1.00 8.21
N ALA A 111 12.00 1.57 9.38
CA ALA A 111 12.46 0.80 10.55
C ALA A 111 11.42 -0.25 10.95
N PHE A 112 10.14 0.09 10.97
CA PHE A 112 9.08 -0.86 11.28
C PHE A 112 8.92 -1.96 10.22
N TRP A 113 9.04 -1.64 8.93
CA TRP A 113 9.08 -2.67 7.89
C TRP A 113 10.29 -3.59 8.04
N GLN A 114 11.47 -3.06 8.39
CA GLN A 114 12.66 -3.87 8.66
C GLN A 114 12.43 -4.81 9.85
N GLU A 115 11.84 -4.33 10.94
CA GLU A 115 11.48 -5.17 12.09
C GLU A 115 10.46 -6.25 11.72
N ALA A 116 9.44 -5.91 10.93
CA ALA A 116 8.40 -6.85 10.51
C ALA A 116 8.96 -8.00 9.64
N PHE A 117 9.93 -7.71 8.76
CA PHE A 117 10.54 -8.72 7.88
C PHE A 117 11.76 -9.43 8.50
N ALA A 118 12.33 -8.93 9.59
CA ALA A 118 13.50 -9.50 10.24
C ALA A 118 13.33 -10.98 10.65
N PRO A 119 12.18 -11.43 11.20
CA PRO A 119 11.98 -12.84 11.56
C PRO A 119 12.08 -13.81 10.37
N PHE A 120 11.89 -13.32 9.16
CA PHE A 120 11.92 -14.11 7.92
C PHE A 120 13.27 -14.00 7.18
N GLY A 121 14.22 -13.22 7.72
CA GLY A 121 15.52 -13.01 7.07
C GLY A 121 15.45 -12.25 5.74
N LEU A 122 14.36 -11.53 5.48
CA LEU A 122 14.13 -10.81 4.22
C LEU A 122 14.63 -9.36 4.35
N PRO A 123 15.65 -8.97 3.56
CA PRO A 123 16.13 -7.60 3.56
C PRO A 123 15.09 -6.66 2.93
N VAL A 124 14.92 -5.48 3.52
CA VAL A 124 13.98 -4.44 3.05
C VAL A 124 14.77 -3.30 2.41
N ALA A 125 14.33 -2.85 1.24
CA ALA A 125 14.95 -1.74 0.53
C ALA A 125 13.95 -0.60 0.29
N GLN A 126 14.30 0.63 0.71
CA GLN A 126 13.51 1.81 0.43
C GLN A 126 13.71 2.29 -1.01
N VAL A 127 12.60 2.58 -1.70
CA VAL A 127 12.61 3.26 -3.00
C VAL A 127 11.58 4.39 -2.96
N LEU A 128 12.03 5.63 -3.16
CA LEU A 128 11.15 6.80 -3.22
C LEU A 128 11.05 7.29 -4.66
N LEU A 129 9.81 7.44 -5.14
CA LEU A 129 9.51 7.84 -6.51
C LEU A 129 8.55 9.01 -6.53
N THR A 130 8.67 9.85 -7.56
CA THR A 130 7.70 10.89 -7.89
C THR A 130 6.95 10.54 -9.18
N ALA A 131 5.85 11.24 -9.46
CA ALA A 131 5.16 11.13 -10.74
C ALA A 131 6.08 11.49 -11.92
N GLU A 132 6.99 12.46 -11.73
CA GLU A 132 7.99 12.86 -12.73
C GLU A 132 8.98 11.73 -13.03
N ASP A 133 9.44 10.99 -12.00
CA ASP A 133 10.36 9.86 -12.18
C ASP A 133 9.75 8.77 -13.06
N LEU A 134 8.44 8.55 -12.93
CA LEU A 134 7.73 7.57 -13.75
C LEU A 134 7.26 8.09 -15.11
N SER A 135 7.32 9.41 -15.34
CA SER A 135 7.00 10.04 -16.63
C SER A 135 8.22 10.26 -17.51
N SER A 136 9.40 10.46 -16.91
CA SER A 136 10.66 10.63 -17.61
C SER A 136 11.22 9.26 -18.03
N ARG A 137 11.43 9.07 -19.34
CA ARG A 137 11.94 7.79 -19.89
C ARG A 137 13.24 7.32 -19.23
N SER A 138 14.21 8.22 -19.03
CA SER A 138 15.49 7.85 -18.43
C SER A 138 15.36 7.45 -16.96
N ARG A 139 14.60 8.21 -16.15
CA ARG A 139 14.35 7.92 -14.76
C ARG A 139 13.53 6.63 -14.60
N TYR A 140 12.51 6.45 -15.45
CA TYR A 140 11.71 5.22 -15.52
C TYR A 140 12.59 3.98 -15.74
N LEU A 141 13.50 4.01 -16.72
CA LEU A 141 14.39 2.88 -17.00
C LEU A 141 15.38 2.63 -15.86
N ASN A 142 15.90 3.67 -15.21
CA ASN A 142 16.75 3.53 -14.04
C ASN A 142 16.00 2.92 -12.86
N ALA A 143 14.79 3.41 -12.56
CA ALA A 143 13.94 2.85 -11.50
C ALA A 143 13.62 1.37 -11.77
N LYS A 144 13.26 1.02 -13.01
CA LYS A 144 13.02 -0.36 -13.44
C LYS A 144 14.24 -1.25 -13.22
N ALA A 145 15.43 -0.80 -13.63
CA ALA A 145 16.67 -1.55 -13.45
C ALA A 145 17.01 -1.76 -11.96
N THR A 146 16.85 -0.71 -11.14
CA THR A 146 17.10 -0.78 -9.69
C THR A 146 16.13 -1.75 -9.00
N LEU A 147 14.83 -1.66 -9.30
CA LEU A 147 13.83 -2.57 -8.72
C LEU A 147 14.09 -4.03 -9.13
N ARG A 148 14.48 -4.24 -10.37
CA ARG A 148 14.85 -5.57 -10.84
C ARG A 148 16.06 -6.11 -10.05
N ALA A 149 17.11 -5.32 -9.92
CA ALA A 149 18.30 -5.70 -9.15
C ALA A 149 17.97 -6.02 -7.69
N LEU A 150 17.08 -5.24 -7.04
CA LEU A 150 16.64 -5.51 -5.67
C LEU A 150 15.92 -6.85 -5.56
N LEU A 151 15.04 -7.17 -6.52
CA LEU A 151 14.34 -8.45 -6.57
C LEU A 151 15.30 -9.61 -6.79
N ASP A 152 16.29 -9.45 -7.68
CA ASP A 152 17.32 -10.45 -7.96
C ASP A 152 18.23 -10.68 -6.75
N LEU A 153 18.46 -9.65 -5.91
CA LEU A 153 19.15 -9.76 -4.61
C LEU A 153 18.30 -10.37 -3.50
N GLY A 154 17.04 -10.70 -3.75
CA GLY A 154 16.14 -11.28 -2.78
C GLY A 154 15.54 -10.27 -1.80
N ALA A 155 15.74 -8.97 -2.00
CA ALA A 155 15.17 -7.93 -1.15
C ALA A 155 13.67 -7.71 -1.42
N ILE A 156 12.99 -7.15 -0.42
CA ILE A 156 11.62 -6.64 -0.54
C ILE A 156 11.71 -5.13 -0.79
N PRO A 157 11.47 -4.64 -2.02
CA PRO A 157 11.35 -3.22 -2.27
C PRO A 157 10.10 -2.66 -1.60
N VAL A 158 10.26 -1.63 -0.76
CA VAL A 158 9.18 -0.84 -0.17
C VAL A 158 9.21 0.53 -0.82
N ILE A 159 8.21 0.79 -1.64
CA ILE A 159 8.09 2.01 -2.44
C ILE A 159 7.13 2.95 -1.75
N ASN A 160 7.46 4.24 -1.75
CA ASN A 160 6.55 5.31 -1.36
C ASN A 160 6.76 6.51 -2.29
N GLU A 161 5.84 7.47 -2.24
CA GLU A 161 6.05 8.76 -2.89
C GLU A 161 7.20 9.52 -2.20
N ASN A 162 8.03 10.21 -2.99
CA ASN A 162 9.00 11.14 -2.45
C ASN A 162 8.33 12.48 -2.14
N ASP A 163 7.57 12.49 -1.05
CA ASP A 163 6.78 13.66 -0.62
C ASP A 163 7.62 14.95 -0.53
N THR A 164 8.91 14.85 -0.21
CA THR A 164 9.77 16.02 0.04
C THR A 164 10.04 16.86 -1.21
N VAL A 165 9.93 16.27 -2.38
CA VAL A 165 10.19 16.91 -3.67
C VAL A 165 9.01 16.79 -4.65
N ALA A 166 7.90 16.19 -4.24
CA ALA A 166 6.70 16.08 -5.06
C ALA A 166 5.99 17.44 -5.15
N PHE A 167 5.65 17.84 -6.38
CA PHE A 167 4.85 19.06 -6.63
C PHE A 167 3.37 18.75 -6.52
N GLU A 168 2.60 19.70 -5.96
CA GLU A 168 1.17 19.53 -5.69
C GLU A 168 0.36 19.23 -6.95
N GLU A 169 0.72 19.87 -8.09
CA GLU A 169 0.02 19.72 -9.37
C GLU A 169 0.24 18.37 -10.06
N ILE A 170 1.31 17.67 -9.73
CA ILE A 170 1.70 16.38 -10.37
C ILE A 170 1.89 15.26 -9.36
N ARG A 171 1.45 15.47 -8.13
CA ARG A 171 1.49 14.47 -7.06
C ARG A 171 0.55 13.31 -7.37
N PHE A 172 0.95 12.09 -7.02
CA PHE A 172 -0.01 10.98 -6.93
C PHE A 172 -1.01 11.33 -5.81
N GLY A 173 -2.29 11.44 -6.13
CA GLY A 173 -3.33 11.78 -5.14
C GLY A 173 -3.33 10.84 -3.94
N ASP A 174 -3.10 9.55 -4.22
CA ASP A 174 -2.79 8.53 -3.24
C ASP A 174 -1.82 7.49 -3.84
N ASN A 175 -1.39 6.54 -3.01
CA ASN A 175 -0.50 5.47 -3.44
C ASN A 175 -1.18 4.42 -4.37
N ASP A 176 -2.49 4.53 -4.65
CA ASP A 176 -3.16 3.63 -5.61
C ASP A 176 -2.66 3.88 -7.03
N GLN A 177 -2.59 5.16 -7.45
CA GLN A 177 -2.03 5.52 -8.76
C GLN A 177 -0.54 5.17 -8.85
N LEU A 178 0.23 5.44 -7.78
CA LEU A 178 1.64 5.05 -7.73
C LEU A 178 1.78 3.53 -7.87
N SER A 179 0.97 2.74 -7.14
CA SER A 179 1.03 1.29 -7.18
C SER A 179 0.68 0.70 -8.55
N ALA A 180 -0.28 1.27 -9.25
CA ALA A 180 -0.63 0.88 -10.62
C ALA A 180 0.53 1.13 -11.59
N ARG A 181 1.19 2.29 -11.49
CA ARG A 181 2.37 2.60 -12.32
C ARG A 181 3.57 1.72 -11.96
N VAL A 182 3.76 1.43 -10.66
CA VAL A 182 4.80 0.49 -10.21
C VAL A 182 4.51 -0.92 -10.73
N ALA A 183 3.27 -1.38 -10.71
CA ALA A 183 2.90 -2.67 -11.26
C ALA A 183 3.27 -2.80 -12.74
N ALA A 184 3.00 -1.76 -13.52
CA ALA A 184 3.42 -1.69 -14.92
C ALA A 184 4.96 -1.63 -15.06
N LEU A 185 5.64 -0.82 -14.23
CA LEU A 185 7.09 -0.65 -14.21
C LEU A 185 7.83 -1.98 -13.99
N VAL A 186 7.37 -2.77 -13.01
CA VAL A 186 8.00 -4.05 -12.67
C VAL A 186 7.39 -5.23 -13.43
N GLU A 187 6.46 -4.99 -14.34
CA GLU A 187 5.76 -6.04 -15.11
C GLU A 187 5.12 -7.08 -14.18
N ALA A 188 4.40 -6.59 -13.16
CA ALA A 188 3.69 -7.44 -12.22
C ALA A 188 2.48 -8.10 -12.89
N GLY A 189 2.27 -9.37 -12.59
CA GLY A 189 1.07 -10.09 -13.03
C GLY A 189 -0.15 -9.87 -12.11
N LEU A 190 0.07 -9.28 -10.94
CA LEU A 190 -0.99 -8.97 -9.97
C LEU A 190 -0.67 -7.68 -9.20
N LEU A 191 -1.67 -6.83 -9.03
CA LEU A 191 -1.70 -5.72 -8.09
C LEU A 191 -2.79 -6.00 -7.04
N ALA A 192 -2.41 -6.09 -5.77
CA ALA A 192 -3.32 -6.19 -4.64
C ALA A 192 -3.38 -4.86 -3.90
N LEU A 193 -4.58 -4.33 -3.69
CA LEU A 193 -4.83 -3.10 -2.95
C LEU A 193 -5.40 -3.46 -1.57
N LEU A 194 -4.63 -3.26 -0.51
CA LEU A 194 -5.08 -3.42 0.86
C LEU A 194 -5.62 -2.07 1.34
N SER A 195 -6.91 -2.03 1.62
CA SER A 195 -7.67 -0.83 1.97
C SER A 195 -8.57 -1.10 3.18
N ASP A 196 -9.19 -0.06 3.72
CA ASP A 196 -10.25 -0.14 4.74
C ASP A 196 -11.63 -0.50 4.15
N VAL A 197 -11.68 -0.70 2.84
CA VAL A 197 -12.87 -1.16 2.11
C VAL A 197 -12.56 -2.54 1.55
N ASP A 198 -13.44 -3.50 1.80
CA ASP A 198 -13.25 -4.92 1.49
C ASP A 198 -13.55 -5.29 0.03
N ALA A 199 -14.24 -4.41 -0.71
CA ALA A 199 -14.57 -4.64 -2.11
C ALA A 199 -14.76 -3.34 -2.90
N LEU A 200 -14.84 -3.44 -4.22
CA LEU A 200 -15.45 -2.42 -5.05
C LEU A 200 -16.98 -2.52 -4.90
N TYR A 201 -17.66 -1.39 -4.77
CA TYR A 201 -19.11 -1.32 -4.59
C TYR A 201 -19.78 -0.56 -5.73
N GLU A 202 -21.07 -0.86 -5.98
CA GLU A 202 -21.88 -0.11 -6.93
C GLU A 202 -22.08 1.36 -6.53
N GLU A 203 -22.05 1.63 -5.20
CA GLU A 203 -22.17 2.95 -4.58
C GLU A 203 -21.28 3.00 -3.32
N ASP A 204 -21.04 4.19 -2.79
CA ASP A 204 -20.26 4.37 -1.55
C ASP A 204 -20.95 3.66 -0.36
N PRO A 205 -20.37 2.58 0.20
CA PRO A 205 -20.99 1.84 1.31
C PRO A 205 -21.09 2.67 2.61
N LYS A 206 -20.30 3.74 2.75
CA LYS A 206 -20.41 4.66 3.89
C LYS A 206 -21.66 5.55 3.79
N LYS A 207 -22.15 5.82 2.56
CA LYS A 207 -23.37 6.59 2.29
C LYS A 207 -24.59 5.70 2.16
N ASN A 208 -24.42 4.53 1.53
CA ASN A 208 -25.49 3.55 1.35
C ASN A 208 -25.07 2.18 1.92
N PRO A 209 -25.45 1.84 3.15
CA PRO A 209 -25.13 0.53 3.78
C PRO A 209 -25.72 -0.68 3.02
N GLN A 210 -26.61 -0.46 2.05
CA GLN A 210 -27.18 -1.52 1.18
C GLN A 210 -26.44 -1.62 -0.16
N ALA A 211 -25.38 -0.84 -0.38
CA ALA A 211 -24.54 -0.93 -1.57
C ALA A 211 -24.03 -2.35 -1.78
N ARG A 212 -24.11 -2.83 -3.01
CA ARG A 212 -23.70 -4.20 -3.34
C ARG A 212 -22.24 -4.24 -3.71
N PRO A 213 -21.45 -5.19 -3.17
CA PRO A 213 -20.09 -5.40 -3.63
C PRO A 213 -20.06 -5.93 -5.06
N ILE A 214 -19.10 -5.47 -5.84
CA ILE A 214 -18.81 -5.95 -7.19
C ILE A 214 -17.65 -6.94 -7.09
N PRO A 215 -17.91 -8.27 -7.16
CA PRO A 215 -16.89 -9.27 -6.88
C PRO A 215 -15.89 -9.44 -8.02
N GLU A 216 -16.27 -9.08 -9.24
CA GLU A 216 -15.44 -9.25 -10.43
C GLU A 216 -15.81 -8.23 -11.50
N VAL A 217 -14.78 -7.67 -12.14
CA VAL A 217 -14.92 -6.71 -13.23
C VAL A 217 -14.10 -7.21 -14.41
N GLU A 218 -14.77 -7.47 -15.54
CA GLU A 218 -14.12 -7.97 -16.75
C GLU A 218 -13.43 -6.87 -17.56
N SER A 219 -13.92 -5.63 -17.48
CA SER A 219 -13.34 -4.49 -18.19
C SER A 219 -13.48 -3.20 -17.38
N VAL A 220 -12.58 -2.24 -17.65
CA VAL A 220 -12.61 -0.91 -17.02
C VAL A 220 -13.90 -0.16 -17.38
N GLU A 221 -14.36 -0.31 -18.63
CA GLU A 221 -15.56 0.34 -19.13
C GLU A 221 -16.81 -0.07 -18.33
N ALA A 222 -16.86 -1.32 -17.86
CA ALA A 222 -17.96 -1.83 -17.05
C ALA A 222 -18.07 -1.13 -15.68
N VAL A 223 -16.99 -0.59 -15.17
CA VAL A 223 -16.96 0.10 -13.86
C VAL A 223 -16.98 1.62 -13.96
N LEU A 224 -16.63 2.22 -15.09
CA LEU A 224 -16.64 3.69 -15.23
C LEU A 224 -18.03 4.29 -14.96
N ALA A 225 -19.09 3.55 -15.21
CA ALA A 225 -20.47 3.96 -14.91
C ALA A 225 -20.76 3.98 -13.39
N HIS A 226 -19.99 3.25 -12.59
CA HIS A 226 -20.12 3.16 -11.13
C HIS A 226 -19.02 3.97 -10.40
N ALA A 227 -18.04 4.51 -11.15
CA ALA A 227 -17.04 5.42 -10.59
C ALA A 227 -17.78 6.70 -10.17
N GLY A 228 -17.93 6.90 -8.88
CA GLY A 228 -18.49 8.13 -8.31
C GLY A 228 -17.69 9.35 -8.74
N GLU A 229 -18.28 10.54 -8.62
CA GLU A 229 -17.54 11.79 -8.74
C GLU A 229 -16.32 11.75 -7.83
N GLU A 230 -15.16 12.19 -8.34
CA GLU A 230 -13.91 12.25 -7.59
C GLU A 230 -14.16 12.85 -6.20
N ASN A 231 -13.82 12.08 -5.17
CA ASN A 231 -13.90 12.61 -3.80
C ASN A 231 -12.76 13.64 -3.65
N PRO A 232 -13.05 14.95 -3.55
CA PRO A 232 -12.02 15.99 -3.51
C PRO A 232 -11.11 15.91 -2.28
N LEU A 233 -11.34 14.95 -1.39
CA LEU A 233 -10.60 14.77 -0.16
C LEU A 233 -9.67 13.53 -0.17
N GLY A 234 -9.49 12.85 -1.31
CA GLY A 234 -8.61 11.68 -1.45
C GLY A 234 -8.46 10.92 -0.12
N SER A 235 -8.97 9.74 -0.03
CA SER A 235 -8.89 8.90 1.18
C SER A 235 -7.47 8.71 1.69
#